data_d9a970329f0c4b5e60dbca0421222cb7
#
_entry.id   d9a970329f0c4b5e60dbca0421222cb7
#
_cell.length_a   1.000
_cell.length_b   1.000
_cell.length_c   1.000
_cell.angle_alpha   90.00
_cell.angle_beta   90.00
_cell.angle_gamma   90.00
#
_symmetry.space_group_name_H-M   'P 1'
#
loop_
_entity.id
_entity.type
_entity.pdbx_description
1 polymer ?
#
loop_
_entity_poly.entity_id
_entity_poly.type
_entity_poly.pdbx_seq_one_letter_code
_entity_poly.pdbx_strand_id
1 'polypeptide(L)'
;MANTVYVITGTNKGIGLGLVKALLARPSTTVVASVRNDASAATLKAGVAAISKGDKSEFHVMLLDISKAPSPAAVREAFTAATAGTIDRIDVLISNAAAPFPMLSISTTPADDFRNAFEVNTIAPLMIFQGLWPLMDKPRAESDVPAKFIGVSSSVGSIETQEPLPGGAYGPSKAALNHITKSLHAQHKNLVSVALHPGWVQTAMGDYAAKAWNYDAGPPDTIESSVTGCLQIIDGASRETTSGKFVTQTGQVLPW
;
A
#
# COMPACT_ATOMS: atom_id res chain seq x y z
N MET A 1 -0.67 9.27 -25.53
CA MET A 1 -0.54 8.10 -24.61
C MET A 1 -1.58 8.25 -23.51
N ALA A 2 -2.23 7.18 -23.11
CA ALA A 2 -3.16 7.19 -21.97
C ALA A 2 -2.37 7.36 -20.65
N ASN A 3 -3.00 7.94 -19.62
CA ASN A 3 -2.39 8.09 -18.30
C ASN A 3 -2.05 6.74 -17.67
N THR A 4 -0.98 6.71 -16.86
CA THR A 4 -0.73 5.60 -15.95
C THR A 4 -1.65 5.74 -14.74
N VAL A 5 -2.43 4.70 -14.44
CA VAL A 5 -3.46 4.71 -13.39
C VAL A 5 -2.94 4.03 -12.13
N TYR A 6 -2.84 4.79 -11.06
CA TYR A 6 -2.49 4.32 -9.71
C TYR A 6 -3.72 4.31 -8.80
N VAL A 7 -3.94 3.21 -8.10
CA VAL A 7 -4.87 3.12 -6.97
C VAL A 7 -4.06 2.98 -5.69
N ILE A 8 -4.28 3.86 -4.72
CA ILE A 8 -3.51 3.87 -3.46
C ILE A 8 -4.48 3.86 -2.29
N THR A 9 -4.27 2.99 -1.32
CA THR A 9 -5.09 2.94 -0.10
C THR A 9 -4.43 3.68 1.06
N GLY A 10 -5.24 4.29 1.97
CA GLY A 10 -4.73 4.97 3.17
C GLY A 10 -3.97 6.26 2.90
N THR A 11 -4.56 7.17 2.14
CA THR A 11 -3.87 8.31 1.52
C THR A 11 -4.01 9.65 2.26
N ASN A 12 -4.74 9.71 3.38
CA ASN A 12 -4.99 10.97 4.07
C ASN A 12 -3.83 11.50 4.92
N LYS A 13 -2.77 10.70 5.12
CA LYS A 13 -1.58 11.06 5.91
C LYS A 13 -0.37 10.17 5.60
N GLY A 14 0.78 10.52 6.18
CA GLY A 14 1.99 9.69 6.15
C GLY A 14 2.47 9.33 4.74
N ILE A 15 2.94 8.10 4.57
CA ILE A 15 3.48 7.58 3.31
C ILE A 15 2.45 7.66 2.18
N GLY A 16 1.19 7.29 2.45
CA GLY A 16 0.14 7.31 1.44
C GLY A 16 -0.11 8.71 0.88
N LEU A 17 -0.15 9.74 1.73
CA LEU A 17 -0.27 11.13 1.27
C LEU A 17 0.98 11.57 0.49
N GLY A 18 2.16 11.18 0.94
CA GLY A 18 3.42 11.45 0.24
C GLY A 18 3.44 10.85 -1.16
N LEU A 19 3.02 9.59 -1.31
CA LEU A 19 2.88 8.92 -2.61
C LEU A 19 1.92 9.65 -3.55
N VAL A 20 0.73 10.05 -3.04
CA VAL A 20 -0.24 10.82 -3.83
C VAL A 20 0.37 12.13 -4.34
N LYS A 21 1.04 12.88 -3.46
CA LYS A 21 1.70 14.15 -3.84
C LYS A 21 2.74 13.96 -4.93
N ALA A 22 3.63 13.00 -4.76
CA ALA A 22 4.72 12.74 -5.70
C ALA A 22 4.20 12.25 -7.06
N LEU A 23 3.18 11.40 -7.08
CA LEU A 23 2.59 10.89 -8.31
C LEU A 23 1.77 11.95 -9.05
N LEU A 24 1.01 12.80 -8.34
CA LEU A 24 0.25 13.88 -8.97
C LEU A 24 1.14 14.94 -9.63
N ALA A 25 2.36 15.12 -9.16
CA ALA A 25 3.33 16.03 -9.78
C ALA A 25 3.91 15.49 -11.10
N ARG A 26 3.75 14.20 -11.40
CA ARG A 26 4.19 13.58 -12.65
C ARG A 26 3.19 13.86 -13.78
N PRO A 27 3.65 14.03 -15.04
CA PRO A 27 2.73 14.14 -16.16
C PRO A 27 2.02 12.81 -16.46
N SER A 28 0.87 12.91 -17.11
CA SER A 28 0.09 11.75 -17.60
C SER A 28 -0.14 10.68 -16.54
N THR A 29 -0.52 11.10 -15.33
CA THR A 29 -0.74 10.23 -14.17
C THR A 29 -2.15 10.43 -13.64
N THR A 30 -2.89 9.34 -13.47
CA THR A 30 -4.19 9.32 -12.79
C THR A 30 -4.03 8.66 -11.44
N VAL A 31 -4.38 9.36 -10.37
CA VAL A 31 -4.31 8.85 -9.00
C VAL A 31 -5.72 8.70 -8.42
N VAL A 32 -6.12 7.46 -8.12
CA VAL A 32 -7.32 7.15 -7.34
C VAL A 32 -6.89 6.88 -5.90
N ALA A 33 -7.12 7.86 -5.04
CA ALA A 33 -6.66 7.86 -3.66
C ALA A 33 -7.80 7.43 -2.71
N SER A 34 -7.60 6.29 -2.01
CA SER A 34 -8.62 5.75 -1.11
C SER A 34 -8.46 6.27 0.31
N VAL A 35 -9.58 6.65 0.89
CA VAL A 35 -9.73 7.07 2.29
C VAL A 35 -11.01 6.51 2.88
N ARG A 36 -11.08 6.39 4.22
CA ARG A 36 -12.19 5.68 4.89
C ARG A 36 -13.51 6.45 4.97
N ASN A 37 -13.47 7.79 4.96
CA ASN A 37 -14.65 8.65 5.16
C ASN A 37 -14.42 10.07 4.67
N ASP A 38 -15.47 10.91 4.70
CA ASP A 38 -15.44 12.30 4.24
C ASP A 38 -14.46 13.18 5.01
N ALA A 39 -14.30 13.01 6.31
CA ALA A 39 -13.33 13.77 7.10
C ALA A 39 -11.90 13.49 6.63
N SER A 40 -11.59 12.23 6.34
CA SER A 40 -10.30 11.81 5.75
C SER A 40 -10.15 12.32 4.32
N ALA A 41 -11.24 12.38 3.54
CA ALA A 41 -11.24 12.95 2.20
C ALA A 41 -10.96 14.47 2.23
N ALA A 42 -11.53 15.20 3.17
CA ALA A 42 -11.23 16.62 3.37
C ALA A 42 -9.75 16.85 3.72
N THR A 43 -9.20 16.03 4.63
CA THR A 43 -7.77 16.05 4.99
C THR A 43 -6.88 15.78 3.78
N LEU A 44 -7.19 14.76 2.98
CA LEU A 44 -6.46 14.43 1.76
C LEU A 44 -6.51 15.59 0.75
N LYS A 45 -7.70 16.11 0.46
CA LYS A 45 -7.87 17.24 -0.48
C LYS A 45 -7.07 18.47 -0.04
N ALA A 46 -7.11 18.82 1.23
CA ALA A 46 -6.30 19.91 1.80
C ALA A 46 -4.79 19.61 1.65
N GLY A 47 -4.38 18.37 1.92
CA GLY A 47 -2.98 17.94 1.81
C GLY A 47 -2.39 18.03 0.40
N VAL A 48 -3.21 17.92 -0.64
CA VAL A 48 -2.77 18.00 -2.05
C VAL A 48 -3.09 19.34 -2.74
N ALA A 49 -3.79 20.25 -2.07
CA ALA A 49 -4.28 21.49 -2.68
C ALA A 49 -3.17 22.39 -3.25
N ALA A 50 -1.99 22.39 -2.63
CA ALA A 50 -0.84 23.19 -3.05
C ALA A 50 0.07 22.49 -4.09
N ILE A 51 -0.27 21.27 -4.51
CA ILE A 51 0.56 20.52 -5.47
C ILE A 51 0.28 21.01 -6.88
N SER A 52 1.32 21.44 -7.57
CA SER A 52 1.28 21.66 -9.01
C SER A 52 1.17 20.30 -9.70
N LYS A 53 0.00 20.00 -10.26
CA LYS A 53 -0.21 18.76 -10.99
C LYS A 53 0.62 18.75 -12.27
N GLY A 54 1.17 17.59 -12.62
CA GLY A 54 1.78 17.36 -13.90
C GLY A 54 0.78 17.50 -15.05
N ASP A 55 1.28 17.75 -16.25
CA ASP A 55 0.41 17.87 -17.44
C ASP A 55 -0.47 16.62 -17.61
N LYS A 56 -1.78 16.82 -17.86
CA LYS A 56 -2.81 15.78 -18.00
C LYS A 56 -3.02 14.87 -16.77
N SER A 57 -2.47 15.22 -15.60
CA SER A 57 -2.65 14.39 -14.40
C SER A 57 -4.01 14.61 -13.75
N GLU A 58 -4.65 13.52 -13.33
CA GLU A 58 -5.99 13.47 -12.75
C GLU A 58 -5.97 12.96 -11.32
N PHE A 59 -6.94 13.39 -10.52
CA PHE A 59 -7.06 13.03 -9.11
C PHE A 59 -8.50 12.68 -8.76
N HIS A 60 -8.68 11.47 -8.25
CA HIS A 60 -9.96 10.95 -7.77
C HIS A 60 -9.86 10.52 -6.32
N VAL A 61 -10.92 10.72 -5.55
CA VAL A 61 -11.00 10.29 -4.16
C VAL A 61 -12.00 9.16 -4.04
N MET A 62 -11.53 7.98 -3.59
CA MET A 62 -12.35 6.80 -3.38
C MET A 62 -12.65 6.65 -1.88
N LEU A 63 -13.93 6.65 -1.51
CA LEU A 63 -14.36 6.34 -0.14
C LEU A 63 -14.44 4.83 0.03
N LEU A 64 -13.58 4.27 0.87
CA LEU A 64 -13.54 2.85 1.18
C LEU A 64 -13.05 2.64 2.61
N ASP A 65 -13.97 2.28 3.50
CA ASP A 65 -13.60 1.89 4.86
C ASP A 65 -13.11 0.44 4.86
N ILE A 66 -11.90 0.25 5.36
CA ILE A 66 -11.26 -1.06 5.48
C ILE A 66 -11.11 -1.53 6.94
N SER A 67 -11.78 -0.87 7.87
CA SER A 67 -11.82 -1.30 9.28
C SER A 67 -12.44 -2.70 9.43
N LYS A 68 -13.28 -3.07 8.46
CA LYS A 68 -13.66 -4.45 8.12
C LYS A 68 -13.36 -4.66 6.65
N ALA A 69 -12.92 -5.84 6.27
CA ALA A 69 -12.59 -6.14 4.89
C ALA A 69 -13.83 -5.98 4.00
N PRO A 70 -13.79 -5.11 2.98
CA PRO A 70 -14.90 -4.92 2.07
C PRO A 70 -15.06 -6.16 1.16
N SER A 71 -16.26 -6.40 0.66
CA SER A 71 -16.41 -7.39 -0.41
C SER A 71 -15.77 -6.88 -1.71
N PRO A 72 -15.31 -7.78 -2.61
CA PRO A 72 -14.80 -7.38 -3.92
C PRO A 72 -15.80 -6.56 -4.76
N ALA A 73 -17.11 -6.81 -4.57
CA ALA A 73 -18.18 -6.03 -5.22
C ALA A 73 -18.20 -4.59 -4.69
N ALA A 74 -18.18 -4.40 -3.36
CA ALA A 74 -18.16 -3.08 -2.75
C ALA A 74 -16.91 -2.26 -3.15
N VAL A 75 -15.77 -2.92 -3.33
CA VAL A 75 -14.55 -2.27 -3.84
C VAL A 75 -14.75 -1.75 -5.27
N ARG A 76 -15.36 -2.57 -6.16
CA ARG A 76 -15.66 -2.14 -7.54
C ARG A 76 -16.65 -0.99 -7.57
N GLU A 77 -17.70 -1.06 -6.77
CA GLU A 77 -18.69 0.01 -6.65
C GLU A 77 -18.04 1.33 -6.20
N ALA A 78 -17.23 1.29 -5.15
CA ALA A 78 -16.50 2.46 -4.66
C ALA A 78 -15.55 3.05 -5.72
N PHE A 79 -14.84 2.19 -6.46
CA PHE A 79 -13.96 2.61 -7.55
C PHE A 79 -14.75 3.25 -8.69
N THR A 80 -15.83 2.61 -9.14
CA THR A 80 -16.69 3.13 -10.21
C THR A 80 -17.31 4.47 -9.82
N ALA A 81 -17.80 4.59 -8.59
CA ALA A 81 -18.35 5.85 -8.07
C ALA A 81 -17.30 6.97 -8.04
N ALA A 82 -16.07 6.66 -7.57
CA ALA A 82 -15.00 7.64 -7.47
C ALA A 82 -14.54 8.15 -8.85
N THR A 83 -14.59 7.32 -9.87
CA THR A 83 -14.09 7.60 -11.22
C THR A 83 -15.21 7.92 -12.21
N ALA A 84 -16.47 7.96 -11.77
CA ALA A 84 -17.66 8.08 -12.63
C ALA A 84 -17.64 7.07 -13.80
N GLY A 85 -17.00 5.93 -13.63
CA GLY A 85 -16.88 4.87 -14.64
C GLY A 85 -15.97 5.21 -15.83
N THR A 86 -15.22 6.31 -15.76
CA THR A 86 -14.35 6.77 -16.87
C THR A 86 -13.01 6.03 -16.95
N ILE A 87 -12.61 5.35 -15.87
CA ILE A 87 -11.37 4.58 -15.80
C ILE A 87 -11.69 3.09 -15.95
N ASP A 88 -11.19 2.49 -16.98
CA ASP A 88 -11.45 1.09 -17.34
C ASP A 88 -10.25 0.18 -17.16
N ARG A 89 -9.09 0.72 -16.71
CA ARG A 89 -7.84 0.00 -16.49
C ARG A 89 -7.12 0.54 -15.25
N ILE A 90 -6.40 -0.34 -14.57
CA ILE A 90 -5.49 0.00 -13.45
C ILE A 90 -4.10 -0.54 -13.77
N ASP A 91 -3.08 0.30 -13.66
CA ASP A 91 -1.70 -0.06 -13.91
C ASP A 91 -0.96 -0.46 -12.62
N VAL A 92 -1.24 0.24 -11.52
CA VAL A 92 -0.58 0.00 -10.24
C VAL A 92 -1.58 0.09 -9.10
N LEU A 93 -1.67 -0.98 -8.31
CA LEU A 93 -2.38 -0.99 -7.03
C LEU A 93 -1.36 -0.98 -5.89
N ILE A 94 -1.35 0.09 -5.09
CA ILE A 94 -0.52 0.22 -3.89
C ILE A 94 -1.39 0.02 -2.65
N SER A 95 -1.32 -1.16 -2.06
CA SER A 95 -1.99 -1.50 -0.81
C SER A 95 -1.15 -0.98 0.36
N ASN A 96 -1.32 0.33 0.65
CA ASN A 96 -0.55 1.05 1.66
C ASN A 96 -1.30 1.16 3.00
N ALA A 97 -2.63 1.18 2.99
CA ALA A 97 -3.41 1.31 4.21
C ALA A 97 -3.08 0.19 5.20
N ALA A 98 -2.84 0.57 6.44
CA ALA A 98 -2.62 -0.32 7.57
C ALA A 98 -3.04 0.36 8.87
N ALA A 99 -3.35 -0.44 9.89
CA ALA A 99 -3.57 0.03 11.24
C ALA A 99 -2.43 -0.48 12.15
N PRO A 100 -1.93 0.35 13.08
CA PRO A 100 -1.11 -0.13 14.17
C PRO A 100 -2.01 -0.87 15.18
N PHE A 101 -1.43 -1.85 15.85
CA PHE A 101 -2.05 -2.57 16.95
C PHE A 101 -1.13 -2.50 18.16
N PRO A 102 -1.61 -2.78 19.38
CA PRO A 102 -0.77 -2.74 20.57
C PRO A 102 0.50 -3.59 20.38
N MET A 103 1.66 -3.00 20.66
CA MET A 103 2.97 -3.67 20.55
C MET A 103 3.22 -4.50 21.81
N LEU A 104 2.44 -5.57 21.98
CA LEU A 104 2.49 -6.47 23.11
C LEU A 104 3.42 -7.67 22.82
N SER A 105 3.83 -8.37 23.89
CA SER A 105 4.44 -9.70 23.73
C SER A 105 3.43 -10.63 23.06
N ILE A 106 3.91 -11.54 22.21
CA ILE A 106 3.06 -12.52 21.54
C ILE A 106 2.28 -13.38 22.54
N SER A 107 2.85 -13.65 23.72
CA SER A 107 2.24 -14.44 24.79
C SER A 107 1.07 -13.74 25.49
N THR A 108 0.91 -12.43 25.33
CA THR A 108 -0.13 -11.63 25.99
C THR A 108 -1.03 -10.89 25.00
N THR A 109 -0.79 -11.03 23.71
CA THR A 109 -1.60 -10.35 22.67
C THR A 109 -3.00 -10.97 22.61
N PRO A 110 -4.07 -10.17 22.81
CA PRO A 110 -5.45 -10.68 22.76
C PRO A 110 -5.84 -11.20 21.37
N ALA A 111 -6.72 -12.20 21.36
CA ALA A 111 -7.23 -12.77 20.11
C ALA A 111 -7.95 -11.74 19.23
N ASP A 112 -8.61 -10.75 19.83
CA ASP A 112 -9.29 -9.70 19.07
C ASP A 112 -8.33 -8.76 18.37
N ASP A 113 -7.14 -8.51 18.94
CA ASP A 113 -6.09 -7.75 18.24
C ASP A 113 -5.62 -8.50 16.98
N PHE A 114 -5.47 -9.83 17.07
CA PHE A 114 -5.18 -10.66 15.90
C PHE A 114 -6.28 -10.59 14.86
N ARG A 115 -7.54 -10.78 15.23
CA ARG A 115 -8.67 -10.69 14.28
C ARG A 115 -8.70 -9.35 13.58
N ASN A 116 -8.58 -8.26 14.33
CA ASN A 116 -8.61 -6.91 13.79
C ASN A 116 -7.38 -6.60 12.91
N ALA A 117 -6.19 -7.06 13.31
CA ALA A 117 -4.96 -6.87 12.53
C ALA A 117 -5.03 -7.60 11.19
N PHE A 118 -5.49 -8.85 11.19
CA PHE A 118 -5.67 -9.62 9.97
C PHE A 118 -6.75 -9.04 9.08
N GLU A 119 -7.85 -8.57 9.65
CA GLU A 119 -8.93 -7.93 8.92
C GLU A 119 -8.43 -6.74 8.09
N VAL A 120 -7.70 -5.82 8.73
CA VAL A 120 -7.24 -4.57 8.09
C VAL A 120 -5.98 -4.76 7.25
N ASN A 121 -4.97 -5.48 7.79
CA ASN A 121 -3.64 -5.51 7.17
C ASN A 121 -3.44 -6.69 6.21
N THR A 122 -4.34 -7.66 6.20
CA THR A 122 -4.21 -8.90 5.41
C THR A 122 -5.42 -9.14 4.52
N ILE A 123 -6.61 -9.24 5.10
CA ILE A 123 -7.82 -9.62 4.36
C ILE A 123 -8.28 -8.46 3.47
N ALA A 124 -8.36 -7.23 3.99
CA ALA A 124 -8.76 -6.08 3.20
C ALA A 124 -7.88 -5.85 1.96
N PRO A 125 -6.53 -5.90 2.02
CA PRO A 125 -5.67 -5.89 0.84
C PRO A 125 -6.02 -6.94 -0.22
N LEU A 126 -6.30 -8.17 0.18
CA LEU A 126 -6.70 -9.24 -0.73
C LEU A 126 -8.07 -8.95 -1.37
N MET A 127 -9.06 -8.51 -0.59
CA MET A 127 -10.38 -8.17 -1.11
C MET A 127 -10.34 -6.98 -2.09
N ILE A 128 -9.51 -5.99 -1.81
CA ILE A 128 -9.27 -4.86 -2.72
C ILE A 128 -8.63 -5.34 -4.02
N PHE A 129 -7.60 -6.18 -3.94
CA PHE A 129 -7.01 -6.79 -5.13
C PHE A 129 -8.06 -7.56 -5.95
N GLN A 130 -8.83 -8.45 -5.33
CA GLN A 130 -9.87 -9.23 -6.01
C GLN A 130 -10.93 -8.34 -6.66
N GLY A 131 -11.33 -7.26 -5.99
CA GLY A 131 -12.28 -6.29 -6.53
C GLY A 131 -11.76 -5.56 -7.76
N LEU A 132 -10.48 -5.22 -7.79
CA LEU A 132 -9.85 -4.43 -8.85
C LEU A 132 -9.16 -5.29 -9.92
N TRP A 133 -8.94 -6.59 -9.65
CA TRP A 133 -8.26 -7.50 -10.57
C TRP A 133 -8.80 -7.48 -12.01
N PRO A 134 -10.13 -7.47 -12.26
CA PRO A 134 -10.66 -7.39 -13.61
C PRO A 134 -10.23 -6.14 -14.41
N LEU A 135 -9.82 -5.06 -13.71
CA LEU A 135 -9.28 -3.85 -14.34
C LEU A 135 -7.77 -3.88 -14.47
N MET A 136 -7.08 -4.68 -13.65
CA MET A 136 -5.64 -4.87 -13.70
C MET A 136 -5.21 -5.90 -14.76
N ASP A 137 -6.01 -6.94 -14.98
CA ASP A 137 -5.74 -8.03 -15.94
C ASP A 137 -6.14 -7.69 -17.39
N LYS A 138 -6.57 -6.46 -17.65
CA LYS A 138 -6.93 -6.06 -19.01
C LYS A 138 -5.69 -5.98 -19.92
N PRO A 139 -5.77 -6.52 -21.14
CA PRO A 139 -4.71 -6.38 -22.14
C PRO A 139 -4.40 -4.91 -22.41
N ARG A 140 -3.13 -4.61 -22.61
CA ARG A 140 -2.67 -3.25 -22.95
C ARG A 140 -2.37 -3.21 -24.44
N ALA A 141 -3.11 -2.42 -25.20
CA ALA A 141 -2.96 -2.34 -26.64
C ALA A 141 -1.59 -1.80 -27.11
N GLU A 142 -0.86 -1.09 -26.24
CA GLU A 142 0.37 -0.38 -26.61
C GLU A 142 1.61 -0.79 -25.77
N SER A 143 1.47 -1.68 -24.79
CA SER A 143 2.61 -2.14 -24.00
C SER A 143 2.32 -3.50 -23.33
N ASP A 144 3.27 -4.43 -23.39
CA ASP A 144 3.23 -5.72 -22.68
C ASP A 144 3.62 -5.58 -21.19
N VAL A 145 3.61 -4.35 -20.64
CA VAL A 145 3.98 -4.12 -19.23
C VAL A 145 2.86 -4.62 -18.31
N PRO A 146 3.10 -5.63 -17.49
CA PRO A 146 2.10 -6.16 -16.58
C PRO A 146 1.64 -5.12 -15.55
N ALA A 147 0.39 -5.24 -15.06
CA ALA A 147 -0.04 -4.48 -13.90
C ALA A 147 0.79 -4.82 -12.66
N LYS A 148 0.85 -3.89 -11.71
CA LYS A 148 1.64 -4.07 -10.49
C LYS A 148 0.75 -4.07 -9.25
N PHE A 149 0.91 -5.07 -8.39
CA PHE A 149 0.41 -5.07 -7.02
C PHE A 149 1.57 -4.83 -6.07
N ILE A 150 1.48 -3.79 -5.26
CA ILE A 150 2.48 -3.43 -4.25
C ILE A 150 1.84 -3.57 -2.88
N GLY A 151 2.18 -4.62 -2.15
CA GLY A 151 1.80 -4.78 -0.75
C GLY A 151 2.78 -4.04 0.15
N VAL A 152 2.38 -2.88 0.72
CA VAL A 152 3.23 -2.18 1.68
C VAL A 152 3.26 -2.98 2.98
N SER A 153 4.37 -3.68 3.16
CA SER A 153 4.64 -4.57 4.28
C SER A 153 5.53 -3.88 5.34
N SER A 154 6.26 -4.66 6.11
CA SER A 154 7.17 -4.18 7.15
C SER A 154 8.23 -5.25 7.42
N SER A 155 9.45 -4.86 7.81
CA SER A 155 10.51 -5.78 8.23
C SER A 155 10.06 -6.72 9.34
N VAL A 156 9.23 -6.25 10.27
CA VAL A 156 8.63 -7.09 11.33
C VAL A 156 7.70 -8.20 10.82
N GLY A 157 7.39 -8.23 9.53
CA GLY A 157 6.68 -9.32 8.85
C GLY A 157 7.60 -10.41 8.30
N SER A 158 8.94 -10.27 8.44
CA SER A 158 9.89 -11.35 8.13
C SER A 158 9.84 -12.42 9.22
N ILE A 159 9.71 -13.67 8.82
CA ILE A 159 9.75 -14.81 9.76
C ILE A 159 11.20 -15.18 10.06
N GLU A 160 12.08 -15.09 9.06
CA GLU A 160 13.49 -15.48 9.18
C GLU A 160 14.32 -14.47 10.00
N THR A 161 14.09 -13.17 9.77
CA THR A 161 14.80 -12.09 10.49
C THR A 161 13.91 -11.42 11.53
N GLN A 162 13.19 -12.20 12.31
CA GLN A 162 12.32 -11.68 13.34
C GLN A 162 13.10 -10.92 14.41
N GLU A 163 12.77 -9.62 14.55
CA GLU A 163 13.37 -8.78 15.57
C GLU A 163 12.85 -9.17 16.97
N PRO A 164 13.69 -9.15 18.03
CA PRO A 164 13.29 -9.53 19.38
C PRO A 164 12.47 -8.44 20.09
N LEU A 165 11.63 -7.73 19.33
CA LEU A 165 10.78 -6.65 19.81
C LEU A 165 9.31 -7.09 19.87
N PRO A 166 8.53 -6.61 20.85
CA PRO A 166 7.12 -6.95 20.92
C PRO A 166 6.37 -6.30 19.75
N GLY A 167 5.87 -7.12 18.84
CA GLY A 167 5.14 -6.66 17.63
C GLY A 167 3.64 -6.97 17.67
N GLY A 168 3.16 -7.63 18.73
CA GLY A 168 1.75 -8.01 18.89
C GLY A 168 1.21 -8.76 17.68
N ALA A 169 0.03 -8.36 17.23
CA ALA A 169 -0.62 -8.93 16.04
C ALA A 169 -0.14 -8.30 14.72
N TYR A 170 0.61 -7.19 14.77
CA TYR A 170 1.03 -6.47 13.56
C TYR A 170 2.00 -7.29 12.71
N GLY A 171 3.08 -7.81 13.31
CA GLY A 171 4.07 -8.64 12.61
C GLY A 171 3.43 -9.83 11.89
N PRO A 172 2.67 -10.70 12.57
CA PRO A 172 1.96 -11.81 11.94
C PRO A 172 1.03 -11.38 10.79
N SER A 173 0.32 -10.24 10.92
CA SER A 173 -0.54 -9.73 9.85
C SER A 173 0.25 -9.30 8.60
N LYS A 174 1.47 -8.77 8.78
CA LYS A 174 2.36 -8.40 7.67
C LYS A 174 3.05 -9.63 7.05
N ALA A 175 3.39 -10.65 7.84
CA ALA A 175 3.85 -11.94 7.33
C ALA A 175 2.79 -12.60 6.42
N ALA A 176 1.52 -12.55 6.83
CA ALA A 176 0.41 -13.03 6.02
C ALA A 176 0.24 -12.23 4.72
N LEU A 177 0.40 -10.90 4.76
CA LEU A 177 0.41 -10.06 3.54
C LEU A 177 1.59 -10.43 2.62
N ASN A 178 2.77 -10.70 3.18
CA ASN A 178 3.93 -11.19 2.44
C ASN A 178 3.60 -12.48 1.69
N HIS A 179 2.98 -13.45 2.39
CA HIS A 179 2.55 -14.71 1.78
C HIS A 179 1.55 -14.50 0.64
N ILE A 180 0.53 -13.64 0.83
CA ILE A 180 -0.44 -13.28 -0.20
C ILE A 180 0.28 -12.69 -1.42
N THR A 181 1.19 -11.74 -1.21
CA THR A 181 1.94 -11.08 -2.28
C THR A 181 2.74 -12.10 -3.11
N LYS A 182 3.41 -13.04 -2.44
CA LYS A 182 4.14 -14.12 -3.10
C LYS A 182 3.22 -15.08 -3.86
N SER A 183 2.06 -15.38 -3.30
CA SER A 183 1.03 -16.21 -3.94
C SER A 183 0.48 -15.55 -5.21
N LEU A 184 0.22 -14.25 -5.18
CA LEU A 184 -0.21 -13.49 -6.36
C LEU A 184 0.82 -13.55 -7.49
N HIS A 185 2.11 -13.40 -7.16
CA HIS A 185 3.19 -13.60 -8.14
C HIS A 185 3.17 -14.99 -8.76
N ALA A 186 2.99 -16.03 -7.95
CA ALA A 186 3.03 -17.42 -8.43
C ALA A 186 1.81 -17.78 -9.29
N GLN A 187 0.65 -17.24 -8.98
CA GLN A 187 -0.62 -17.60 -9.61
C GLN A 187 -0.97 -16.73 -10.83
N HIS A 188 -0.43 -15.51 -10.94
CA HIS A 188 -0.74 -14.55 -12.00
C HIS A 188 0.50 -14.20 -12.81
N LYS A 189 0.67 -14.83 -13.97
CA LYS A 189 1.86 -14.62 -14.83
C LYS A 189 1.95 -13.18 -15.38
N ASN A 190 0.80 -12.52 -15.58
CA ASN A 190 0.70 -11.16 -16.10
C ASN A 190 0.63 -10.10 -14.99
N LEU A 191 1.12 -10.41 -13.79
CA LEU A 191 1.14 -9.50 -12.65
C LEU A 191 2.56 -9.38 -12.08
N VAL A 192 3.01 -8.17 -11.85
CA VAL A 192 4.17 -7.88 -10.99
C VAL A 192 3.63 -7.72 -9.56
N SER A 193 4.02 -8.58 -8.62
CA SER A 193 3.56 -8.54 -7.24
C SER A 193 4.75 -8.45 -6.29
N VAL A 194 4.81 -7.37 -5.49
CA VAL A 194 5.97 -7.02 -4.66
C VAL A 194 5.52 -6.74 -3.23
N ALA A 195 6.16 -7.37 -2.25
CA ALA A 195 6.08 -6.97 -0.86
C ALA A 195 7.15 -5.89 -0.61
N LEU A 196 6.72 -4.69 -0.22
CA LEU A 196 7.59 -3.52 -0.07
C LEU A 196 7.65 -3.06 1.38
N HIS A 197 8.86 -3.09 1.97
CA HIS A 197 9.12 -2.44 3.26
C HIS A 197 9.51 -0.97 3.02
N PRO A 198 8.71 0.00 3.49
CA PRO A 198 8.92 1.42 3.19
C PRO A 198 9.97 2.08 4.08
N GLY A 199 10.66 1.31 4.94
CA GLY A 199 11.50 1.81 6.02
C GLY A 199 10.74 2.02 7.33
N TRP A 200 11.46 2.44 8.37
CA TRP A 200 10.83 2.89 9.62
C TRP A 200 10.71 4.40 9.59
N VAL A 201 9.52 4.87 9.25
CA VAL A 201 9.26 6.22 8.75
C VAL A 201 8.66 7.12 9.83
N GLN A 202 9.10 8.38 9.88
CA GLN A 202 8.63 9.46 10.76
C GLN A 202 7.16 9.79 10.49
N THR A 203 6.29 8.98 11.06
CA THR A 203 4.84 9.06 10.98
C THR A 203 4.24 8.74 12.33
N ALA A 204 2.96 9.07 12.54
CA ALA A 204 2.30 8.72 13.79
C ALA A 204 2.37 7.23 14.14
N MET A 205 2.45 6.33 13.14
CA MET A 205 2.64 4.89 13.34
C MET A 205 4.08 4.56 13.74
N GLY A 206 5.05 5.18 13.06
CA GLY A 206 6.47 5.00 13.38
C GLY A 206 6.81 5.52 14.79
N ASP A 207 6.29 6.70 15.13
CA ASP A 207 6.47 7.30 16.47
C ASP A 207 5.80 6.46 17.57
N TYR A 208 4.64 5.86 17.26
CA TYR A 208 3.96 4.93 18.18
C TYR A 208 4.83 3.70 18.46
N ALA A 209 5.43 3.10 17.43
CA ALA A 209 6.33 1.97 17.60
C ALA A 209 7.59 2.36 18.39
N ALA A 210 8.20 3.51 18.11
CA ALA A 210 9.36 4.01 18.84
C ALA A 210 9.08 4.14 20.35
N LYS A 211 7.93 4.72 20.70
CA LYS A 211 7.49 4.83 22.11
C LYS A 211 7.27 3.46 22.75
N ALA A 212 6.61 2.54 22.04
CA ALA A 212 6.32 1.21 22.56
C ALA A 212 7.61 0.38 22.81
N TRP A 213 8.66 0.64 22.03
CA TRP A 213 9.96 -0.04 22.12
C TRP A 213 11.01 0.72 22.93
N ASN A 214 10.65 1.87 23.53
CA ASN A 214 11.55 2.75 24.28
C ASN A 214 12.78 3.16 23.42
N TYR A 215 12.55 3.47 22.14
CA TYR A 215 13.59 3.87 21.20
C TYR A 215 13.58 5.39 21.04
N ASP A 216 14.39 6.07 21.85
CA ASP A 216 14.40 7.53 21.97
C ASP A 216 14.82 8.27 20.69
N ALA A 217 15.64 7.63 19.84
CA ALA A 217 16.08 8.22 18.58
C ALA A 217 14.93 8.41 17.56
N GLY A 218 13.82 7.70 17.75
CA GLY A 218 12.68 7.72 16.84
C GLY A 218 12.97 7.06 15.48
N PRO A 219 11.98 7.08 14.57
CA PRO A 219 12.14 6.50 13.25
C PRO A 219 13.21 7.22 12.43
N PRO A 220 14.15 6.50 11.76
CA PRO A 220 15.25 7.10 11.03
C PRO A 220 14.86 7.70 9.68
N ASP A 221 13.82 7.15 9.02
CA ASP A 221 13.46 7.55 7.66
C ASP A 221 12.46 8.72 7.66
N THR A 222 12.68 9.71 6.80
CA THR A 222 11.66 10.74 6.53
C THR A 222 10.58 10.22 5.59
N ILE A 223 9.41 10.87 5.57
CA ILE A 223 8.36 10.53 4.58
C ILE A 223 8.89 10.72 3.15
N GLU A 224 9.66 11.77 2.92
CA GLU A 224 10.20 12.10 1.59
C GLU A 224 11.19 11.02 1.11
N SER A 225 12.15 10.62 1.94
CA SER A 225 13.13 9.57 1.58
C SER A 225 12.43 8.23 1.31
N SER A 226 11.50 7.85 2.17
CA SER A 226 10.69 6.63 2.01
C SER A 226 9.88 6.64 0.72
N VAL A 227 9.16 7.72 0.43
CA VAL A 227 8.34 7.86 -0.78
C VAL A 227 9.20 7.80 -2.04
N THR A 228 10.32 8.51 -2.04
CA THR A 228 11.26 8.51 -3.17
C THR A 228 11.78 7.09 -3.46
N GLY A 229 12.26 6.39 -2.44
CA GLY A 229 12.74 5.02 -2.58
C GLY A 229 11.63 4.05 -3.00
N CYS A 230 10.46 4.13 -2.37
CA CYS A 230 9.31 3.30 -2.75
C CYS A 230 8.93 3.48 -4.23
N LEU A 231 8.88 4.73 -4.72
CA LEU A 231 8.55 5.00 -6.12
C LEU A 231 9.63 4.50 -7.07
N GLN A 232 10.92 4.59 -6.73
CA GLN A 232 12.00 4.00 -7.52
C GLN A 232 11.82 2.48 -7.67
N ILE A 233 11.47 1.78 -6.57
CA ILE A 233 11.20 0.34 -6.62
C ILE A 233 9.96 0.04 -7.47
N ILE A 234 8.86 0.78 -7.29
CA ILE A 234 7.60 0.59 -8.02
C ILE A 234 7.81 0.81 -9.52
N ASP A 235 8.51 1.88 -9.89
CA ASP A 235 8.76 2.21 -11.30
C ASP A 235 9.62 1.14 -11.98
N GLY A 236 10.71 0.71 -11.33
CA GLY A 236 11.64 -0.30 -11.84
C GLY A 236 11.18 -1.75 -11.68
N ALA A 237 10.03 -2.01 -11.01
CA ALA A 237 9.60 -3.38 -10.75
C ALA A 237 9.18 -4.10 -12.03
N SER A 238 9.74 -5.30 -12.25
CA SER A 238 9.38 -6.21 -13.33
C SER A 238 9.20 -7.64 -12.82
N ARG A 239 8.68 -8.52 -13.70
CA ARG A 239 8.54 -9.96 -13.40
C ARG A 239 9.90 -10.62 -13.13
N GLU A 240 10.92 -10.21 -13.86
CA GLU A 240 12.25 -10.80 -13.85
C GLU A 240 13.09 -10.34 -12.64
N THR A 241 12.92 -9.09 -12.24
CA THR A 241 13.82 -8.47 -11.27
C THR A 241 13.27 -8.44 -9.85
N THR A 242 11.99 -8.07 -9.66
CA THR A 242 11.45 -7.68 -8.35
C THR A 242 10.21 -8.47 -7.94
N SER A 243 9.41 -8.94 -8.90
CA SER A 243 8.17 -9.66 -8.61
C SER A 243 8.42 -10.94 -7.81
N GLY A 244 7.58 -11.21 -6.82
CA GLY A 244 7.71 -12.37 -5.93
C GLY A 244 8.81 -12.22 -4.88
N LYS A 245 9.33 -10.98 -4.67
CA LYS A 245 10.33 -10.67 -3.65
C LYS A 245 9.76 -9.76 -2.57
N PHE A 246 10.39 -9.80 -1.41
CA PHE A 246 10.22 -8.85 -0.32
C PHE A 246 11.40 -7.89 -0.34
N VAL A 247 11.16 -6.60 -0.58
CA VAL A 247 12.23 -5.61 -0.81
C VAL A 247 12.03 -4.36 0.06
N THR A 248 13.12 -3.71 0.41
CA THR A 248 13.10 -2.40 1.09
C THR A 248 12.95 -1.27 0.07
N GLN A 249 12.64 -0.05 0.55
CA GLN A 249 12.66 1.17 -0.26
C GLN A 249 14.06 1.51 -0.82
N THR A 250 15.12 0.89 -0.30
CA THR A 250 16.50 1.02 -0.81
C THR A 250 16.88 -0.06 -1.82
N GLY A 251 15.96 -1.00 -2.13
CA GLY A 251 16.20 -2.08 -3.09
C GLY A 251 16.84 -3.33 -2.50
N GLN A 252 17.09 -3.38 -1.20
CA GLN A 252 17.59 -4.59 -0.55
C GLN A 252 16.49 -5.66 -0.54
N VAL A 253 16.83 -6.89 -0.93
CA VAL A 253 15.93 -8.05 -0.78
C VAL A 253 15.99 -8.53 0.67
N LEU A 254 14.84 -8.59 1.31
CA LEU A 254 14.67 -9.14 2.64
C LEU A 254 14.27 -10.63 2.54
N PRO A 255 14.67 -11.45 3.50
CA PRO A 255 14.11 -12.78 3.66
C PRO A 255 12.64 -12.71 4.10
N TRP A 256 11.88 -13.78 3.81
CA TRP A 256 10.45 -13.85 4.11
C TRP A 256 10.13 -14.05 5.60
#